data_c5238f040ef09af2297d3e0c6590b8a6
#
_entry.id   c5238f040ef09af2297d3e0c6590b8a6
#
_cell.length_a   1.000
_cell.length_b   1.000
_cell.length_c   1.000
_cell.angle_alpha   90.00
_cell.angle_beta   90.00
_cell.angle_gamma   90.00
#
_symmetry.space_group_name_H-M   'P 1'
#
loop_
_entity.id
_entity.type
_entity.pdbx_description
1 polymer ?
#
loop_
_entity_poly.entity_id
_entity_poly.type
_entity_poly.pdbx_seq_one_letter_code
_entity_poly.pdbx_strand_id
1 'polypeptide(L)'
;SISGTPLPDKEDTVTFRATSYTIPYGWTRKIACTIPSAMKKYTFVYTSSNTKVAKVDKNGIVTGVSTGKAKITVEAKEDADIKASYSAVVKREKEGWHTTASGKKYYVTEDKERAIGYFKVKGSYYYAAANSYIITDKWKYVEIDKEKYKLYFGSDGKQKQNVSALIGEQEQYKIEVNISKNTVIVYAKDGKKGYTIPVKAMVCSCGIKGHTTITGSYSKLRKAGKWHPLYYGTYGKYCTRISGPYLFHSVVYKKYGDNYSLNADEFLKLGEPASHGCIRLQVKDAKWIYNRSNKCSVTLYKGKEQLPLKKPKAAKPVTLKGNKAYDPTDADVK
;
A
#
# COMPACT_ATOMS: atom_id res chain seq x y z
N SER A 1 15.62 -71.23 -24.96
CA SER A 1 15.87 -69.78 -24.84
C SER A 1 14.58 -69.08 -24.54
N ILE A 2 14.39 -68.65 -23.28
CA ILE A 2 13.25 -67.86 -22.89
C ILE A 2 13.71 -66.38 -22.98
N SER A 3 13.31 -65.71 -24.05
CA SER A 3 13.51 -64.25 -24.17
C SER A 3 12.49 -63.54 -23.26
N GLY A 4 12.86 -63.31 -22.01
CA GLY A 4 12.15 -62.38 -21.14
C GLY A 4 12.52 -60.96 -21.54
N THR A 5 11.55 -60.15 -21.94
CA THR A 5 11.71 -58.70 -22.01
C THR A 5 12.10 -58.20 -20.61
N PRO A 6 13.19 -57.46 -20.45
CA PRO A 6 13.55 -56.91 -19.15
C PRO A 6 12.39 -56.00 -18.65
N LEU A 7 12.00 -56.15 -17.40
CA LEU A 7 11.16 -55.18 -16.74
C LEU A 7 11.86 -53.80 -16.83
N PRO A 8 11.17 -52.72 -17.19
CA PRO A 8 11.79 -51.42 -17.30
C PRO A 8 12.38 -51.03 -15.94
N ASP A 9 13.64 -50.60 -15.97
CA ASP A 9 14.32 -50.05 -14.81
C ASP A 9 13.44 -48.90 -14.21
N LYS A 10 13.49 -48.77 -12.90
CA LYS A 10 12.75 -47.70 -12.20
C LYS A 10 13.04 -46.29 -12.72
N GLU A 11 14.08 -46.07 -13.47
CA GLU A 11 14.46 -44.81 -14.12
C GLU A 11 13.64 -44.49 -15.40
N ASP A 12 12.90 -45.45 -15.94
CA ASP A 12 12.14 -45.32 -17.20
C ASP A 12 10.62 -45.19 -16.98
N THR A 13 10.19 -44.71 -15.81
CA THR A 13 8.77 -44.53 -15.53
C THR A 13 8.40 -43.06 -15.36
N VAL A 14 7.21 -42.68 -15.86
CA VAL A 14 6.60 -41.36 -15.56
C VAL A 14 6.25 -41.29 -14.09
N THR A 15 6.67 -40.22 -13.40
CA THR A 15 6.51 -40.11 -11.94
C THR A 15 6.14 -38.69 -11.48
N PHE A 16 5.47 -38.63 -10.35
CA PHE A 16 5.34 -37.43 -9.52
C PHE A 16 6.20 -37.60 -8.28
N ARG A 17 6.72 -36.48 -7.74
CA ARG A 17 7.55 -36.46 -6.50
C ARG A 17 6.83 -36.96 -5.26
N ALA A 18 5.48 -36.87 -5.24
CA ALA A 18 4.66 -37.31 -4.13
C ALA A 18 3.36 -37.91 -4.62
N THR A 19 2.76 -38.74 -3.79
CA THR A 19 1.47 -39.39 -4.07
C THR A 19 0.26 -38.51 -3.75
N SER A 20 0.48 -37.35 -3.08
CA SER A 20 -0.57 -36.40 -2.71
C SER A 20 -0.03 -34.98 -2.67
N TYR A 21 -0.85 -34.04 -3.10
CA TYR A 21 -0.58 -32.61 -3.06
C TYR A 21 -1.80 -31.85 -2.55
N THR A 22 -1.58 -30.90 -1.64
CA THR A 22 -2.62 -29.95 -1.22
C THR A 22 -2.76 -28.85 -2.26
N ILE A 23 -3.99 -28.63 -2.73
CA ILE A 23 -4.38 -27.56 -3.64
C ILE A 23 -5.28 -26.60 -2.85
N PRO A 24 -4.93 -25.31 -2.73
CA PRO A 24 -5.79 -24.36 -2.08
C PRO A 24 -7.12 -24.18 -2.82
N TYR A 25 -8.24 -24.10 -2.09
CA TYR A 25 -9.53 -23.78 -2.67
C TYR A 25 -9.49 -22.46 -3.45
N GLY A 26 -10.09 -22.44 -4.64
CA GLY A 26 -10.13 -21.26 -5.51
C GLY A 26 -8.77 -20.91 -6.16
N TRP A 27 -7.73 -21.72 -5.97
CA TRP A 27 -6.37 -21.42 -6.45
C TRP A 27 -5.81 -22.49 -7.36
N THR A 28 -4.74 -22.15 -8.07
CA THR A 28 -4.05 -23.06 -9.01
C THR A 28 -2.68 -23.46 -8.49
N ARG A 29 -2.26 -24.66 -8.84
CA ARG A 29 -0.91 -25.16 -8.57
C ARG A 29 -0.40 -26.00 -9.73
N LYS A 30 0.80 -25.70 -10.22
CA LYS A 30 1.48 -26.57 -11.17
C LYS A 30 2.19 -27.68 -10.42
N ILE A 31 1.87 -28.94 -10.74
CA ILE A 31 2.54 -30.13 -10.23
C ILE A 31 3.41 -30.69 -11.35
N ALA A 32 4.73 -30.66 -11.12
CA ALA A 32 5.69 -31.16 -12.11
C ALA A 32 5.64 -32.69 -12.18
N CYS A 33 5.51 -33.21 -13.40
CA CYS A 33 5.68 -34.60 -13.71
C CYS A 33 7.08 -34.83 -14.27
N THR A 34 7.79 -35.84 -13.79
CA THR A 34 9.05 -36.27 -14.36
C THR A 34 8.77 -37.27 -15.52
N ILE A 35 9.13 -36.89 -16.73
CA ILE A 35 8.98 -37.71 -17.93
C ILE A 35 10.39 -38.09 -18.40
N PRO A 36 10.79 -39.38 -18.36
CA PRO A 36 12.09 -39.85 -18.83
C PRO A 36 12.32 -39.52 -20.30
N SER A 37 13.59 -39.38 -20.70
CA SER A 37 13.97 -39.02 -22.07
C SER A 37 13.43 -39.99 -23.11
N ALA A 38 13.41 -41.30 -22.81
CA ALA A 38 12.87 -42.34 -23.69
C ALA A 38 11.36 -42.20 -23.94
N MET A 39 10.62 -41.51 -23.03
CA MET A 39 9.18 -41.36 -23.13
C MET A 39 8.76 -40.01 -23.71
N LYS A 40 9.68 -39.10 -24.01
CA LYS A 40 9.38 -37.78 -24.59
C LYS A 40 8.79 -37.86 -26.01
N LYS A 41 8.83 -39.01 -26.64
CA LYS A 41 8.17 -39.27 -27.93
C LYS A 41 6.66 -39.37 -27.85
N TYR A 42 6.10 -39.60 -26.66
CA TYR A 42 4.65 -39.74 -26.42
C TYR A 42 3.98 -38.40 -26.14
N THR A 43 2.71 -38.32 -26.48
CA THR A 43 1.84 -37.17 -26.15
C THR A 43 1.15 -37.42 -24.83
N PHE A 44 1.40 -36.58 -23.82
CA PHE A 44 0.79 -36.74 -22.48
C PHE A 44 -0.46 -35.90 -22.30
N VAL A 45 -1.47 -36.51 -21.68
CA VAL A 45 -2.76 -35.89 -21.36
C VAL A 45 -2.97 -35.95 -19.85
N TYR A 46 -3.49 -34.85 -19.28
CA TYR A 46 -3.87 -34.81 -17.88
C TYR A 46 -5.37 -34.94 -17.73
N THR A 47 -5.82 -35.76 -16.78
CA THR A 47 -7.24 -35.94 -16.43
C THR A 47 -7.47 -35.85 -14.94
N SER A 48 -8.70 -35.48 -14.55
CA SER A 48 -9.16 -35.48 -13.17
C SER A 48 -10.31 -36.45 -13.00
N SER A 49 -10.26 -37.27 -11.95
CA SER A 49 -11.36 -38.17 -11.58
C SER A 49 -12.63 -37.46 -11.09
N ASN A 50 -12.49 -36.19 -10.68
CA ASN A 50 -13.62 -35.38 -10.21
C ASN A 50 -13.35 -33.88 -10.46
N THR A 51 -13.83 -33.38 -11.60
CA THR A 51 -13.67 -31.98 -12.02
C THR A 51 -14.48 -30.98 -11.16
N LYS A 52 -15.43 -31.45 -10.37
CA LYS A 52 -16.15 -30.63 -9.36
C LYS A 52 -15.28 -30.34 -8.14
N VAL A 53 -14.27 -31.15 -7.86
CA VAL A 53 -13.30 -30.95 -6.77
C VAL A 53 -12.04 -30.30 -7.27
N ALA A 54 -11.43 -30.85 -8.31
CA ALA A 54 -10.20 -30.29 -8.90
C ALA A 54 -10.22 -30.44 -10.42
N LYS A 55 -9.91 -29.37 -11.13
CA LYS A 55 -9.68 -29.38 -12.59
C LYS A 55 -8.20 -29.41 -12.88
N VAL A 56 -7.79 -30.02 -13.98
CA VAL A 56 -6.41 -29.97 -14.49
C VAL A 56 -6.43 -29.55 -15.96
N ASP A 57 -5.48 -28.69 -16.34
CA ASP A 57 -5.32 -28.28 -17.72
C ASP A 57 -4.27 -29.14 -18.47
N LYS A 58 -4.11 -28.90 -19.77
CA LYS A 58 -3.13 -29.59 -20.63
C LYS A 58 -1.67 -29.45 -20.20
N ASN A 59 -1.35 -28.46 -19.36
CA ASN A 59 -0.02 -28.17 -18.86
C ASN A 59 0.23 -28.77 -17.46
N GLY A 60 -0.73 -29.52 -16.91
CA GLY A 60 -0.67 -30.07 -15.55
C GLY A 60 -0.90 -29.05 -14.45
N ILE A 61 -1.54 -27.91 -14.76
CA ILE A 61 -1.96 -26.92 -13.75
C ILE A 61 -3.29 -27.35 -13.18
N VAL A 62 -3.32 -27.60 -11.87
CA VAL A 62 -4.50 -28.04 -11.13
C VAL A 62 -5.17 -26.83 -10.47
N THR A 63 -6.47 -26.72 -10.61
CA THR A 63 -7.32 -25.72 -9.97
C THR A 63 -8.21 -26.39 -8.91
N GLY A 64 -8.15 -25.91 -7.67
CA GLY A 64 -9.07 -26.34 -6.60
C GLY A 64 -10.44 -25.69 -6.76
N VAL A 65 -11.47 -26.49 -7.03
CA VAL A 65 -12.84 -26.02 -7.31
C VAL A 65 -13.73 -26.11 -6.08
N SER A 66 -13.65 -27.22 -5.35
CA SER A 66 -14.34 -27.42 -4.07
C SER A 66 -13.51 -28.31 -3.16
N THR A 67 -13.77 -28.21 -1.84
CA THR A 67 -13.06 -29.06 -0.86
C THR A 67 -13.33 -30.54 -1.10
N GLY A 68 -12.28 -31.35 -0.97
CA GLY A 68 -12.35 -32.79 -1.22
C GLY A 68 -11.07 -33.34 -1.83
N LYS A 69 -11.17 -34.53 -2.42
CA LYS A 69 -10.07 -35.22 -3.09
C LYS A 69 -10.46 -35.57 -4.53
N ALA A 70 -9.51 -35.42 -5.44
CA ALA A 70 -9.61 -35.90 -6.81
C ALA A 70 -8.28 -36.55 -7.22
N LYS A 71 -8.32 -37.65 -7.96
CA LYS A 71 -7.12 -38.25 -8.56
C LYS A 71 -6.81 -37.54 -9.84
N ILE A 72 -5.60 -37.02 -9.95
CA ILE A 72 -5.07 -36.45 -11.20
C ILE A 72 -4.15 -37.47 -11.81
N THR A 73 -4.37 -37.77 -13.09
CA THR A 73 -3.59 -38.76 -13.85
C THR A 73 -2.98 -38.06 -15.06
N VAL A 74 -1.73 -38.32 -15.31
CA VAL A 74 -1.04 -38.07 -16.58
C VAL A 74 -0.88 -39.41 -17.30
N GLU A 75 -1.22 -39.47 -18.56
CA GLU A 75 -1.22 -40.70 -19.36
C GLU A 75 -0.76 -40.40 -20.78
N ALA A 76 0.05 -41.30 -21.38
CA ALA A 76 0.43 -41.21 -22.78
C ALA A 76 -0.75 -41.63 -23.67
N LYS A 77 -1.09 -40.81 -24.67
CA LYS A 77 -2.18 -41.09 -25.61
C LYS A 77 -1.97 -42.35 -26.41
N GLU A 78 -0.73 -42.63 -26.73
CA GLU A 78 -0.31 -43.72 -27.58
C GLU A 78 -0.15 -45.06 -26.83
N ASP A 79 -0.06 -44.99 -25.48
CA ASP A 79 0.12 -46.16 -24.61
C ASP A 79 -0.43 -45.90 -23.22
N ALA A 80 -1.61 -46.47 -22.92
CA ALA A 80 -2.31 -46.29 -21.64
C ALA A 80 -1.62 -46.94 -20.43
N ASP A 81 -0.61 -47.78 -20.65
CA ASP A 81 0.17 -48.36 -19.56
C ASP A 81 1.22 -47.36 -19.04
N ILE A 82 1.57 -46.34 -19.85
CA ILE A 82 2.47 -45.26 -19.49
C ILE A 82 1.69 -44.17 -18.82
N LYS A 83 1.59 -44.21 -17.48
CA LYS A 83 0.84 -43.25 -16.66
C LYS A 83 1.41 -43.10 -15.27
N ALA A 84 1.09 -41.97 -14.68
CA ALA A 84 1.31 -41.70 -13.27
C ALA A 84 0.13 -40.88 -12.68
N SER A 85 -0.07 -40.96 -11.40
CA SER A 85 -1.13 -40.24 -10.77
C SER A 85 -0.77 -39.78 -9.36
N TYR A 86 -1.50 -38.78 -8.87
CA TYR A 86 -1.45 -38.31 -7.49
C TYR A 86 -2.86 -37.90 -7.01
N SER A 87 -3.01 -37.79 -5.68
CA SER A 87 -4.23 -37.28 -5.07
C SER A 87 -4.11 -35.75 -4.91
N ALA A 88 -4.97 -34.99 -5.60
CA ALA A 88 -5.18 -33.57 -5.34
C ALA A 88 -6.16 -33.42 -4.17
N VAL A 89 -5.70 -32.90 -3.04
CA VAL A 89 -6.49 -32.65 -1.84
C VAL A 89 -6.81 -31.16 -1.78
N VAL A 90 -8.05 -30.78 -2.11
CA VAL A 90 -8.47 -29.39 -2.06
C VAL A 90 -8.92 -29.04 -0.66
N LYS A 91 -8.30 -28.04 -0.07
CA LYS A 91 -8.59 -27.55 1.27
C LYS A 91 -8.73 -26.03 1.30
N ARG A 92 -9.64 -25.52 2.15
CA ARG A 92 -9.67 -24.10 2.49
C ARG A 92 -8.52 -23.81 3.44
N GLU A 93 -7.77 -22.76 3.14
CA GLU A 93 -6.70 -22.28 3.99
C GLU A 93 -7.31 -21.53 5.19
N LYS A 94 -6.61 -21.53 6.32
CA LYS A 94 -6.99 -20.75 7.49
C LYS A 94 -6.79 -19.27 7.19
N GLU A 95 -7.73 -18.42 7.61
CA GLU A 95 -7.58 -16.96 7.54
C GLU A 95 -6.29 -16.47 8.20
N GLY A 96 -5.68 -15.44 7.63
CA GLY A 96 -4.49 -14.81 8.17
C GLY A 96 -3.26 -14.91 7.26
N TRP A 97 -2.12 -14.60 7.85
CA TRP A 97 -0.84 -14.62 7.17
C TRP A 97 -0.28 -16.04 7.05
N HIS A 98 0.26 -16.33 5.88
CA HIS A 98 0.94 -17.59 5.57
C HIS A 98 2.29 -17.31 4.93
N THR A 99 3.21 -18.26 5.10
CA THR A 99 4.53 -18.23 4.47
C THR A 99 4.79 -19.59 3.85
N THR A 100 5.22 -19.61 2.59
CA THR A 100 5.62 -20.86 1.90
C THR A 100 6.97 -21.34 2.41
N ALA A 101 7.33 -22.58 2.10
CA ALA A 101 8.67 -23.13 2.38
C ALA A 101 9.80 -22.30 1.72
N SER A 102 9.51 -21.62 0.59
CA SER A 102 10.45 -20.71 -0.09
C SER A 102 10.45 -19.28 0.47
N GLY A 103 9.76 -19.03 1.59
CA GLY A 103 9.72 -17.72 2.25
C GLY A 103 8.75 -16.70 1.64
N LYS A 104 7.98 -17.07 0.62
CA LYS A 104 6.97 -16.17 0.01
C LYS A 104 5.76 -16.04 0.91
N LYS A 105 5.31 -14.80 1.16
CA LYS A 105 4.16 -14.50 2.02
C LYS A 105 2.90 -14.26 1.21
N TYR A 106 1.76 -14.66 1.74
CA TYR A 106 0.43 -14.37 1.24
C TYR A 106 -0.57 -14.23 2.39
N TYR A 107 -1.72 -13.65 2.11
CA TYR A 107 -2.78 -13.46 3.09
C TYR A 107 -4.06 -14.16 2.64
N VAL A 108 -4.69 -14.92 3.53
CA VAL A 108 -6.00 -15.54 3.32
C VAL A 108 -7.04 -14.68 4.01
N THR A 109 -8.05 -14.25 3.25
CA THR A 109 -9.13 -13.37 3.71
C THR A 109 -10.15 -14.12 4.57
N GLU A 110 -11.09 -13.40 5.15
CA GLU A 110 -12.23 -13.95 5.89
C GLU A 110 -13.05 -14.92 5.02
N ASP A 111 -13.19 -14.65 3.73
CA ASP A 111 -13.87 -15.53 2.75
C ASP A 111 -13.07 -16.79 2.40
N LYS A 112 -11.93 -17.00 3.05
CA LYS A 112 -11.02 -18.14 2.79
C LYS A 112 -10.40 -18.15 1.40
N GLU A 113 -10.26 -16.98 0.81
CA GLU A 113 -9.59 -16.76 -0.48
C GLU A 113 -8.25 -16.06 -0.25
N ARG A 114 -7.28 -16.32 -1.11
CA ARG A 114 -6.01 -15.59 -1.08
C ARG A 114 -6.22 -14.18 -1.62
N ALA A 115 -5.75 -13.18 -0.89
CA ALA A 115 -5.80 -11.80 -1.32
C ALA A 115 -4.99 -11.60 -2.61
N ILE A 116 -5.55 -10.78 -3.53
CA ILE A 116 -4.92 -10.34 -4.78
C ILE A 116 -5.12 -8.84 -4.90
N GLY A 117 -4.13 -8.14 -5.48
CA GLY A 117 -4.21 -6.70 -5.65
C GLY A 117 -3.93 -5.94 -4.36
N TYR A 118 -4.52 -4.77 -4.25
CA TYR A 118 -4.33 -3.85 -3.12
C TYR A 118 -5.36 -4.11 -2.02
N PHE A 119 -4.90 -4.39 -0.81
CA PHE A 119 -5.77 -4.72 0.31
C PHE A 119 -5.19 -4.25 1.65
N LYS A 120 -6.05 -4.25 2.69
CA LYS A 120 -5.72 -3.75 4.03
C LYS A 120 -5.82 -4.85 5.08
N VAL A 121 -4.79 -4.95 5.94
CA VAL A 121 -4.80 -5.83 7.11
C VAL A 121 -4.34 -5.03 8.33
N LYS A 122 -5.13 -5.04 9.40
CA LYS A 122 -4.82 -4.35 10.68
C LYS A 122 -4.26 -2.93 10.49
N GLY A 123 -4.91 -2.17 9.59
CA GLY A 123 -4.54 -0.78 9.33
C GLY A 123 -3.32 -0.57 8.41
N SER A 124 -2.63 -1.59 7.96
CA SER A 124 -1.56 -1.53 6.96
C SER A 124 -2.05 -1.98 5.60
N TYR A 125 -1.55 -1.36 4.53
CA TYR A 125 -1.89 -1.72 3.16
C TYR A 125 -0.77 -2.55 2.54
N TYR A 126 -1.16 -3.52 1.72
CA TYR A 126 -0.32 -4.48 1.03
C TYR A 126 -0.75 -4.60 -0.43
N TYR A 127 0.12 -5.17 -1.25
CA TYR A 127 -0.24 -5.57 -2.60
C TYR A 127 0.20 -7.00 -2.86
N ALA A 128 -0.74 -7.86 -3.24
CA ALA A 128 -0.46 -9.22 -3.70
C ALA A 128 -0.49 -9.26 -5.23
N ALA A 129 0.51 -9.88 -5.83
CA ALA A 129 0.55 -10.13 -7.27
C ALA A 129 -0.52 -11.16 -7.68
N ALA A 130 -0.70 -11.38 -8.98
CA ALA A 130 -1.69 -12.33 -9.50
C ALA A 130 -1.49 -13.78 -8.98
N ASN A 131 -0.28 -14.14 -8.54
CA ASN A 131 0.04 -15.40 -7.88
C ASN A 131 -0.21 -15.40 -6.37
N SER A 132 -0.91 -14.40 -5.84
CA SER A 132 -1.22 -14.14 -4.42
C SER A 132 -0.04 -13.76 -3.52
N TYR A 133 1.17 -13.79 -4.00
CA TYR A 133 2.32 -13.43 -3.16
C TYR A 133 2.47 -11.92 -3.00
N ILE A 134 2.78 -11.51 -1.77
CA ILE A 134 3.01 -10.10 -1.42
C ILE A 134 4.26 -9.60 -2.12
N ILE A 135 4.15 -8.44 -2.76
CA ILE A 135 5.32 -7.75 -3.31
C ILE A 135 6.09 -7.04 -2.19
N THR A 136 7.40 -7.03 -2.29
CA THR A 136 8.31 -6.34 -1.36
C THR A 136 9.34 -5.54 -2.13
N ASP A 137 9.82 -4.44 -1.53
CA ASP A 137 10.84 -3.54 -2.09
C ASP A 137 10.57 -3.13 -3.55
N LYS A 138 9.30 -2.79 -3.83
CA LYS A 138 8.85 -2.49 -5.19
C LYS A 138 7.85 -1.34 -5.24
N TRP A 139 7.92 -0.59 -6.34
CA TRP A 139 6.89 0.34 -6.77
C TRP A 139 5.79 -0.40 -7.53
N LYS A 140 4.55 0.00 -7.29
CA LYS A 140 3.38 -0.55 -7.99
C LYS A 140 2.37 0.56 -8.26
N TYR A 141 1.81 0.58 -9.47
CA TYR A 141 0.63 1.40 -9.74
C TYR A 141 -0.60 0.72 -9.14
N VAL A 142 -1.34 1.50 -8.37
CA VAL A 142 -2.56 1.06 -7.67
C VAL A 142 -3.65 2.05 -7.99
N GLU A 143 -4.83 1.55 -8.31
CA GLU A 143 -6.03 2.36 -8.47
C GLU A 143 -6.77 2.44 -7.12
N ILE A 144 -7.06 3.66 -6.67
CA ILE A 144 -7.82 3.95 -5.46
C ILE A 144 -8.89 4.98 -5.83
N ASP A 145 -10.17 4.62 -5.69
CA ASP A 145 -11.30 5.47 -6.05
C ASP A 145 -11.18 6.07 -7.48
N LYS A 146 -10.80 5.24 -8.45
CA LYS A 146 -10.61 5.57 -9.89
C LYS A 146 -9.38 6.43 -10.21
N GLU A 147 -8.62 6.82 -9.21
CA GLU A 147 -7.36 7.54 -9.39
C GLU A 147 -6.16 6.57 -9.30
N LYS A 148 -5.19 6.76 -10.16
CA LYS A 148 -4.00 5.89 -10.24
C LYS A 148 -2.81 6.51 -9.54
N TYR A 149 -2.27 5.78 -8.56
CA TYR A 149 -1.10 6.18 -7.77
C TYR A 149 0.04 5.19 -7.93
N LYS A 150 1.27 5.67 -7.87
CA LYS A 150 2.48 4.87 -7.81
C LYS A 150 2.94 4.76 -6.35
N LEU A 151 2.70 3.61 -5.75
CA LEU A 151 2.96 3.33 -4.33
C LEU A 151 4.18 2.44 -4.17
N TYR A 152 4.94 2.64 -3.09
CA TYR A 152 6.07 1.78 -2.74
C TYR A 152 5.71 0.85 -1.59
N PHE A 153 6.04 -0.44 -1.75
CA PHE A 153 5.89 -1.48 -0.73
C PHE A 153 7.28 -1.88 -0.24
N GLY A 154 7.54 -1.75 1.06
CA GLY A 154 8.84 -2.01 1.66
C GLY A 154 9.17 -3.49 1.81
N SER A 155 10.30 -3.80 2.45
CA SER A 155 10.78 -5.18 2.69
C SER A 155 9.80 -6.03 3.52
N ASP A 156 8.98 -5.40 4.36
CA ASP A 156 7.91 -6.05 5.13
C ASP A 156 6.60 -6.21 4.34
N GLY A 157 6.56 -5.77 3.09
CA GLY A 157 5.40 -5.78 2.20
C GLY A 157 4.40 -4.65 2.48
N LYS A 158 4.60 -3.82 3.51
CA LYS A 158 3.69 -2.71 3.81
C LYS A 158 3.91 -1.54 2.88
N GLN A 159 2.82 -0.91 2.49
CA GLN A 159 2.89 0.39 1.80
C GLN A 159 3.62 1.41 2.67
N LYS A 160 4.67 2.03 2.15
CA LYS A 160 5.36 3.14 2.80
C LYS A 160 4.50 4.39 2.82
N GLN A 161 4.37 5.01 3.99
CA GLN A 161 3.58 6.24 4.18
C GLN A 161 4.41 7.52 3.97
N ASN A 162 5.72 7.39 3.84
CA ASN A 162 6.65 8.45 3.47
C ASN A 162 7.76 7.86 2.61
N VAL A 163 7.87 8.36 1.39
CA VAL A 163 8.88 7.92 0.40
C VAL A 163 9.90 9.00 0.08
N SER A 164 9.95 10.10 0.86
CA SER A 164 10.87 11.22 0.63
C SER A 164 12.33 10.77 0.50
N ALA A 165 12.77 9.87 1.38
CA ALA A 165 14.14 9.34 1.36
C ALA A 165 14.42 8.46 0.13
N LEU A 166 13.40 7.80 -0.44
CA LEU A 166 13.56 6.94 -1.61
C LEU A 166 13.69 7.72 -2.91
N ILE A 167 12.97 8.86 -3.01
CA ILE A 167 12.94 9.66 -4.24
C ILE A 167 13.84 10.89 -4.20
N GLY A 168 14.33 11.28 -3.02
CA GLY A 168 15.11 12.49 -2.81
C GLY A 168 14.31 13.79 -3.00
N GLU A 169 15.03 14.92 -3.03
CA GLU A 169 14.41 16.23 -3.26
C GLU A 169 13.97 16.34 -4.72
N GLN A 170 12.75 16.87 -4.94
CA GLN A 170 12.19 17.06 -6.27
C GLN A 170 12.24 18.54 -6.68
N GLU A 171 12.24 18.80 -7.98
CA GLU A 171 12.18 20.16 -8.52
C GLU A 171 10.82 20.81 -8.29
N GLN A 172 9.75 20.01 -8.34
CA GLN A 172 8.38 20.46 -8.16
C GLN A 172 7.56 19.45 -7.38
N TYR A 173 6.61 19.94 -6.60
CA TYR A 173 5.62 19.18 -5.86
C TYR A 173 4.21 19.72 -6.12
N LYS A 174 3.21 18.84 -6.07
CA LYS A 174 1.82 19.21 -5.94
C LYS A 174 1.34 18.89 -4.54
N ILE A 175 0.73 19.86 -3.89
CA ILE A 175 0.10 19.68 -2.57
C ILE A 175 -1.41 19.57 -2.79
N GLU A 176 -2.05 18.60 -2.17
CA GLU A 176 -3.50 18.50 -2.11
C GLU A 176 -3.95 18.58 -0.66
N VAL A 177 -4.90 19.47 -0.39
CA VAL A 177 -5.55 19.63 0.91
C VAL A 177 -6.96 19.10 0.82
N ASN A 178 -7.22 17.93 1.38
CA ASN A 178 -8.58 17.45 1.58
C ASN A 178 -9.14 18.10 2.84
N ILE A 179 -9.97 19.13 2.65
CA ILE A 179 -10.56 19.92 3.73
C ILE A 179 -11.47 19.06 4.61
N SER A 180 -12.27 18.17 3.99
CA SER A 180 -13.21 17.31 4.72
C SER A 180 -12.50 16.33 5.66
N LYS A 181 -11.27 15.93 5.32
CA LYS A 181 -10.47 14.99 6.13
C LYS A 181 -9.38 15.65 6.96
N ASN A 182 -9.24 16.99 6.87
CA ASN A 182 -8.14 17.72 7.51
C ASN A 182 -6.78 17.06 7.27
N THR A 183 -6.49 16.77 6.01
CA THR A 183 -5.29 16.04 5.60
C THR A 183 -4.67 16.69 4.38
N VAL A 184 -3.36 16.88 4.43
CA VAL A 184 -2.53 17.33 3.30
C VAL A 184 -1.78 16.12 2.75
N ILE A 185 -1.78 15.95 1.43
CA ILE A 185 -0.92 14.99 0.73
C ILE A 185 0.01 15.75 -0.18
N VAL A 186 1.29 15.42 -0.14
CA VAL A 186 2.31 15.93 -1.06
C VAL A 186 2.56 14.89 -2.14
N TYR A 187 2.55 15.32 -3.40
CA TYR A 187 2.81 14.46 -4.55
C TYR A 187 4.06 14.91 -5.31
N ALA A 188 4.82 13.92 -5.78
CA ALA A 188 5.90 14.09 -6.73
C ALA A 188 5.48 13.67 -8.13
N LYS A 189 6.18 14.20 -9.14
CA LYS A 189 5.94 13.93 -10.55
C LYS A 189 6.54 12.58 -10.98
N ASP A 190 5.79 11.80 -11.72
CA ASP A 190 6.21 10.53 -12.31
C ASP A 190 6.34 10.71 -13.84
N GLY A 191 7.30 11.51 -14.26
CA GLY A 191 7.52 11.83 -15.66
C GLY A 191 6.26 12.36 -16.34
N LYS A 192 5.91 11.83 -17.50
CA LYS A 192 4.73 12.24 -18.28
C LYS A 192 3.41 11.81 -17.63
N LYS A 193 3.41 10.95 -16.62
CA LYS A 193 2.20 10.52 -15.92
C LYS A 193 1.68 11.51 -14.88
N GLY A 194 2.41 12.63 -14.69
CA GLY A 194 2.02 13.69 -13.76
C GLY A 194 2.31 13.35 -12.30
N TYR A 195 1.57 13.96 -11.39
CA TYR A 195 1.78 13.87 -9.94
C TYR A 195 1.09 12.63 -9.35
N THR A 196 1.60 11.45 -9.69
CA THR A 196 1.03 10.16 -9.26
C THR A 196 1.74 9.51 -8.08
N ILE A 197 2.87 10.08 -7.60
CA ILE A 197 3.63 9.55 -6.47
C ILE A 197 3.23 10.29 -5.20
N PRO A 198 2.42 9.72 -4.29
CA PRO A 198 2.16 10.31 -2.99
C PRO A 198 3.42 10.16 -2.12
N VAL A 199 4.02 11.29 -1.76
CA VAL A 199 5.33 11.36 -1.07
C VAL A 199 5.15 11.22 0.42
N LYS A 200 4.26 12.01 1.01
CA LYS A 200 3.95 12.07 2.44
C LYS A 200 2.60 12.70 2.70
N ALA A 201 2.01 12.37 3.83
CA ALA A 201 0.84 13.03 4.36
C ALA A 201 1.20 13.92 5.55
N MET A 202 0.40 14.98 5.78
CA MET A 202 0.49 15.86 6.93
C MET A 202 -0.90 15.98 7.56
N VAL A 203 -1.00 15.90 8.87
CA VAL A 203 -2.21 16.23 9.59
C VAL A 203 -2.38 17.75 9.64
N CYS A 204 -3.58 18.24 9.38
CA CYS A 204 -3.85 19.67 9.44
C CYS A 204 -5.18 19.98 10.13
N SER A 205 -5.43 21.27 10.38
CA SER A 205 -6.74 21.80 10.74
C SER A 205 -7.13 22.88 9.75
N CYS A 206 -8.26 22.66 9.07
CA CYS A 206 -8.88 23.61 8.17
C CYS A 206 -9.91 24.48 8.90
N GLY A 207 -10.62 25.32 8.15
CA GLY A 207 -11.61 26.26 8.69
C GLY A 207 -12.82 25.59 9.31
N ILE A 208 -13.32 26.19 10.41
CA ILE A 208 -14.58 25.82 11.07
C ILE A 208 -15.79 26.28 10.24
N LYS A 209 -16.99 25.85 10.63
CA LYS A 209 -18.25 26.36 10.07
C LYS A 209 -18.32 27.87 10.25
N GLY A 210 -18.66 28.60 9.18
CA GLY A 210 -18.67 30.06 9.16
C GLY A 210 -17.35 30.74 8.79
N HIS A 211 -16.22 30.00 8.88
CA HIS A 211 -14.89 30.47 8.50
C HIS A 211 -14.20 29.42 7.65
N THR A 212 -14.84 29.05 6.54
CA THR A 212 -14.38 27.90 5.71
C THR A 212 -13.08 28.20 4.98
N THR A 213 -12.25 27.18 4.86
CA THR A 213 -11.08 27.20 3.97
C THR A 213 -11.54 27.30 2.52
N ILE A 214 -10.84 28.13 1.71
CA ILE A 214 -11.10 28.26 0.29
C ILE A 214 -10.85 26.96 -0.46
N THR A 215 -11.53 26.76 -1.56
CA THR A 215 -11.27 25.70 -2.55
C THR A 215 -10.61 26.28 -3.79
N GLY A 216 -10.00 25.43 -4.61
CA GLY A 216 -9.38 25.80 -5.88
C GLY A 216 -7.92 25.38 -5.99
N SER A 217 -7.31 25.73 -7.11
CA SER A 217 -5.91 25.41 -7.43
C SER A 217 -5.09 26.68 -7.54
N TYR A 218 -3.92 26.69 -6.88
CA TYR A 218 -3.02 27.85 -6.80
C TYR A 218 -1.60 27.40 -7.12
N SER A 219 -0.99 28.02 -8.11
CA SER A 219 0.32 27.63 -8.64
C SER A 219 1.50 28.40 -8.04
N LYS A 220 1.23 29.49 -7.29
CA LYS A 220 2.26 30.39 -6.80
C LYS A 220 2.12 30.59 -5.30
N LEU A 221 2.79 29.72 -4.53
CA LEU A 221 2.92 29.90 -3.08
C LEU A 221 4.05 30.89 -2.78
N ARG A 222 3.88 31.70 -1.72
CA ARG A 222 4.87 32.69 -1.30
C ARG A 222 5.12 32.63 0.20
N LYS A 223 6.38 32.79 0.62
CA LYS A 223 6.73 32.96 2.04
C LYS A 223 6.07 34.24 2.56
N ALA A 224 5.30 34.13 3.62
CA ALA A 224 4.76 35.29 4.33
C ALA A 224 5.64 35.71 5.51
N GLY A 225 6.39 34.78 6.10
CA GLY A 225 7.36 35.02 7.15
C GLY A 225 7.62 33.79 8.00
N LYS A 226 8.85 33.69 8.58
CA LYS A 226 9.15 32.65 9.59
C LYS A 226 8.21 32.79 10.80
N TRP A 227 7.95 34.05 11.21
CA TRP A 227 6.91 34.47 12.14
C TRP A 227 6.00 35.47 11.45
N HIS A 228 4.69 35.33 11.62
CA HIS A 228 3.71 36.19 10.96
C HIS A 228 2.54 36.46 11.90
N PRO A 229 2.09 37.72 12.05
CA PRO A 229 0.90 38.04 12.83
C PRO A 229 -0.34 37.47 12.15
N LEU A 230 -1.21 36.92 12.96
CA LEU A 230 -2.50 36.36 12.56
C LEU A 230 -3.61 37.14 13.27
N TYR A 231 -4.87 36.76 13.00
CA TYR A 231 -6.00 37.38 13.70
C TYR A 231 -5.94 37.14 15.19
N TYR A 232 -6.61 38.05 15.96
CA TYR A 232 -6.78 37.98 17.41
C TYR A 232 -5.46 37.99 18.21
N GLY A 233 -4.46 38.71 17.71
CA GLY A 233 -3.18 38.84 18.41
C GLY A 233 -2.39 37.58 18.58
N THR A 234 -2.61 36.62 17.69
CA THR A 234 -1.83 35.38 17.63
C THR A 234 -0.81 35.41 16.52
N TYR A 235 0.11 34.44 16.52
CA TYR A 235 1.20 34.38 15.57
C TYR A 235 1.35 32.98 15.00
N GLY A 236 1.67 32.87 13.72
CA GLY A 236 2.01 31.61 13.07
C GLY A 236 3.53 31.54 12.81
N LYS A 237 4.05 30.33 12.81
CA LYS A 237 5.43 30.03 12.43
C LYS A 237 5.48 29.38 11.07
N TYR A 238 6.50 29.70 10.24
CA TYR A 238 6.66 29.20 8.87
C TYR A 238 5.40 29.40 7.99
N CYS A 239 4.97 30.65 7.91
CA CYS A 239 3.77 31.01 7.18
C CYS A 239 4.01 31.11 5.68
N THR A 240 3.21 30.35 4.92
CA THR A 240 3.23 30.32 3.45
C THR A 240 1.88 30.73 2.90
N ARG A 241 1.85 31.80 2.11
CA ARG A 241 0.63 32.35 1.52
C ARG A 241 0.17 31.50 0.33
N ILE A 242 -1.10 31.16 0.35
CA ILE A 242 -1.81 30.46 -0.73
C ILE A 242 -2.47 31.48 -1.64
N SER A 243 -3.42 32.25 -1.10
CA SER A 243 -4.16 33.31 -1.80
C SER A 243 -4.82 34.22 -0.78
N GLY A 244 -4.85 35.54 -1.03
CA GLY A 244 -5.46 36.51 -0.12
C GLY A 244 -4.98 36.33 1.32
N PRO A 245 -5.89 36.18 2.31
CA PRO A 245 -5.53 35.97 3.72
C PRO A 245 -5.20 34.51 4.06
N TYR A 246 -5.37 33.58 3.16
CA TYR A 246 -5.24 32.14 3.44
C TYR A 246 -3.78 31.69 3.39
N LEU A 247 -3.36 31.04 4.47
CA LEU A 247 -1.98 30.60 4.70
C LEU A 247 -1.93 29.13 5.08
N PHE A 248 -0.79 28.48 4.75
CA PHE A 248 -0.26 27.38 5.56
C PHE A 248 0.58 27.99 6.68
N HIS A 249 0.40 27.54 7.91
CA HIS A 249 1.22 27.94 9.05
C HIS A 249 1.17 26.93 10.19
N SER A 250 2.06 27.06 11.17
CA SER A 250 1.99 26.25 12.40
C SER A 250 0.69 26.48 13.14
N VAL A 251 0.36 25.64 14.12
CA VAL A 251 -0.61 26.02 15.15
C VAL A 251 -0.17 27.35 15.79
N VAL A 252 -1.13 28.12 16.30
CA VAL A 252 -0.92 29.51 16.76
C VAL A 252 -0.11 29.60 18.05
N TYR A 253 0.69 30.67 18.14
CA TYR A 253 1.47 31.09 19.29
C TYR A 253 0.89 32.38 19.88
N LYS A 254 1.07 32.57 21.20
CA LYS A 254 0.57 33.74 21.95
C LYS A 254 1.52 34.93 21.85
N LYS A 255 2.82 34.72 21.54
CA LYS A 255 3.85 35.76 21.45
C LYS A 255 4.70 35.58 20.20
N TYR A 256 4.99 36.71 19.54
CA TYR A 256 5.90 36.75 18.38
C TYR A 256 7.30 36.28 18.76
N GLY A 257 7.87 35.38 17.98
CA GLY A 257 9.23 34.92 18.18
C GLY A 257 9.47 33.96 19.35
N ASP A 258 8.45 33.67 20.17
CA ASP A 258 8.57 32.81 21.34
C ASP A 258 8.07 31.38 21.05
N ASN A 259 9.01 30.46 20.85
CA ASN A 259 8.74 29.06 20.58
C ASN A 259 8.01 28.33 21.73
N TYR A 260 8.04 28.89 22.94
CA TYR A 260 7.44 28.32 24.14
C TYR A 260 6.07 28.91 24.47
N SER A 261 5.55 29.79 23.61
CA SER A 261 4.23 30.41 23.77
C SER A 261 3.13 29.72 22.94
N LEU A 262 3.34 28.46 22.53
CA LEU A 262 2.35 27.69 21.76
C LEU A 262 1.00 27.64 22.49
N ASN A 263 -0.09 27.82 21.77
CA ASN A 263 -1.42 27.51 22.26
C ASN A 263 -1.66 26.00 22.24
N ALA A 264 -1.42 25.33 23.38
CA ALA A 264 -1.51 23.88 23.50
C ALA A 264 -2.93 23.36 23.23
N ASP A 265 -3.97 24.08 23.63
CA ASP A 265 -5.37 23.68 23.41
C ASP A 265 -5.72 23.70 21.92
N GLU A 266 -5.25 24.70 21.19
CA GLU A 266 -5.41 24.75 19.74
C GLU A 266 -4.59 23.68 19.03
N PHE A 267 -3.42 23.31 19.58
CA PHE A 267 -2.59 22.23 19.03
C PHE A 267 -3.27 20.85 19.16
N LEU A 268 -3.95 20.60 20.25
CA LEU A 268 -4.70 19.36 20.49
C LEU A 268 -5.86 19.15 19.48
N LYS A 269 -6.31 20.22 18.83
CA LYS A 269 -7.35 20.16 17.78
C LYS A 269 -6.81 19.74 16.40
N LEU A 270 -5.50 19.54 16.23
CA LEU A 270 -4.96 19.12 14.93
C LEU A 270 -5.59 17.81 14.44
N GLY A 271 -6.09 17.86 13.21
CA GLY A 271 -6.84 16.78 12.59
C GLY A 271 -8.34 17.02 12.52
N GLU A 272 -8.83 18.07 13.21
CA GLU A 272 -10.22 18.54 13.20
C GLU A 272 -10.29 19.97 12.68
N PRO A 273 -11.46 20.44 12.19
CA PRO A 273 -11.65 21.85 11.85
C PRO A 273 -11.42 22.74 13.07
N ALA A 274 -10.51 23.70 12.97
CA ALA A 274 -10.17 24.57 14.13
C ALA A 274 -9.74 25.98 13.73
N SER A 275 -9.52 26.28 12.44
CA SER A 275 -9.03 27.58 11.98
C SER A 275 -10.14 28.52 11.53
N HIS A 276 -9.78 29.77 11.25
CA HIS A 276 -10.65 30.73 10.57
C HIS A 276 -10.38 30.80 9.05
N GLY A 277 -10.03 29.63 8.47
CA GLY A 277 -9.84 29.47 7.03
C GLY A 277 -8.42 29.08 6.62
N CYS A 278 -7.38 29.40 7.37
CA CYS A 278 -6.02 28.95 7.13
C CYS A 278 -5.86 27.44 7.37
N ILE A 279 -4.76 26.88 6.90
CA ILE A 279 -4.39 25.48 7.10
C ILE A 279 -3.31 25.42 8.19
N ARG A 280 -3.73 25.03 9.40
CA ARG A 280 -2.82 24.86 10.53
C ARG A 280 -2.12 23.51 10.48
N LEU A 281 -0.83 23.49 10.75
CA LEU A 281 0.05 22.33 10.67
C LEU A 281 0.92 22.20 11.93
N GLN A 282 1.56 21.06 12.12
CA GLN A 282 2.71 20.95 12.99
C GLN A 282 3.87 21.78 12.41
N VAL A 283 4.77 22.26 13.26
CA VAL A 283 5.89 23.12 12.82
C VAL A 283 6.77 22.45 11.77
N LYS A 284 7.09 21.15 11.91
CA LYS A 284 7.88 20.43 10.90
C LYS A 284 7.25 20.45 9.50
N ASP A 285 5.94 20.35 9.43
CA ASP A 285 5.20 20.30 8.17
C ASP A 285 5.01 21.70 7.58
N ALA A 286 4.73 22.69 8.41
CA ALA A 286 4.70 24.10 8.01
C ALA A 286 6.08 24.53 7.46
N LYS A 287 7.17 24.17 8.14
CA LYS A 287 8.57 24.44 7.72
C LYS A 287 8.90 23.75 6.39
N TRP A 288 8.41 22.50 6.20
CA TRP A 288 8.63 21.76 4.96
C TRP A 288 8.04 22.52 3.76
N ILE A 289 6.79 22.97 3.86
CA ILE A 289 6.10 23.75 2.82
C ILE A 289 6.77 25.11 2.63
N TYR A 290 7.07 25.81 3.72
CA TYR A 290 7.71 27.13 3.70
C TYR A 290 9.03 27.12 2.93
N ASN A 291 9.87 26.11 3.18
CA ASN A 291 11.17 26.00 2.53
C ASN A 291 11.05 25.65 1.02
N ARG A 292 9.88 25.10 0.61
CA ARG A 292 9.62 24.66 -0.78
C ARG A 292 8.50 25.44 -1.46
N SER A 293 8.12 26.59 -0.92
CA SER A 293 6.98 27.37 -1.43
C SER A 293 7.09 27.71 -2.92
N ASN A 294 8.29 27.98 -3.41
CA ASN A 294 8.55 28.25 -4.82
C ASN A 294 8.53 27.01 -5.74
N LYS A 295 8.53 25.81 -5.15
CA LYS A 295 8.48 24.52 -5.85
C LYS A 295 7.11 23.85 -5.77
N CYS A 296 6.16 24.45 -5.05
CA CYS A 296 4.87 23.84 -4.74
C CYS A 296 3.72 24.55 -5.45
N SER A 297 2.81 23.76 -6.00
CA SER A 297 1.42 24.17 -6.27
C SER A 297 0.50 23.52 -5.23
N VAL A 298 -0.71 24.07 -5.04
CA VAL A 298 -1.68 23.50 -4.10
C VAL A 298 -3.07 23.46 -4.72
N THR A 299 -3.79 22.38 -4.49
CA THR A 299 -5.22 22.24 -4.72
C THR A 299 -5.92 21.97 -3.40
N LEU A 300 -6.92 22.80 -3.06
CA LEU A 300 -7.75 22.62 -1.87
C LEU A 300 -9.15 22.21 -2.31
N TYR A 301 -9.68 21.17 -1.71
CA TYR A 301 -10.96 20.60 -2.13
C TYR A 301 -11.67 19.90 -0.94
N LYS A 302 -12.97 19.63 -1.13
CA LYS A 302 -13.77 18.82 -0.22
C LYS A 302 -14.05 17.47 -0.88
N GLY A 303 -13.80 16.38 -0.19
CA GLY A 303 -13.99 15.05 -0.74
C GLY A 303 -14.04 13.97 0.34
N LYS A 304 -14.74 12.87 0.02
CA LYS A 304 -14.90 11.69 0.90
C LYS A 304 -14.08 10.48 0.43
N GLU A 305 -13.45 10.58 -0.75
CA GLU A 305 -12.65 9.53 -1.37
C GLU A 305 -11.57 8.99 -0.43
N GLN A 306 -11.13 7.77 -0.66
CA GLN A 306 -9.99 7.19 0.03
C GLN A 306 -8.71 7.90 -0.43
N LEU A 307 -7.91 8.38 0.53
CA LEU A 307 -6.61 8.97 0.24
C LEU A 307 -5.54 7.87 0.04
N PRO A 308 -4.54 8.11 -0.81
CA PRO A 308 -3.47 7.13 -1.08
C PRO A 308 -2.50 6.92 0.10
N LEU A 309 -2.47 7.87 1.04
CA LEU A 309 -1.73 7.79 2.29
C LEU A 309 -2.69 8.02 3.48
N LYS A 310 -2.34 7.44 4.62
CA LYS A 310 -3.10 7.65 5.85
C LYS A 310 -2.87 9.04 6.41
N LYS A 311 -3.91 9.63 7.01
CA LYS A 311 -3.74 10.82 7.86
C LYS A 311 -2.83 10.45 9.04
N PRO A 312 -1.70 11.16 9.23
CA PRO A 312 -0.83 10.93 10.37
C PRO A 312 -1.54 11.33 11.68
N LYS A 313 -1.14 10.71 12.78
CA LYS A 313 -1.49 11.23 14.09
C LYS A 313 -0.68 12.51 14.37
N ALA A 314 -1.33 13.53 14.91
CA ALA A 314 -0.62 14.70 15.43
C ALA A 314 0.25 14.31 16.63
N ALA A 315 1.39 14.96 16.77
CA ALA A 315 2.15 14.93 18.03
C ALA A 315 1.30 15.51 19.16
N LYS A 316 1.68 15.25 20.41
CA LYS A 316 1.10 15.95 21.56
C LYS A 316 1.97 17.16 21.88
N PRO A 317 1.39 18.32 22.23
CA PRO A 317 2.19 19.47 22.64
C PRO A 317 2.92 19.15 23.94
N VAL A 318 4.12 19.67 24.09
CA VAL A 318 4.83 19.60 25.38
C VAL A 318 4.46 20.84 26.21
N THR A 319 3.92 20.61 27.41
CA THR A 319 3.57 21.66 28.37
C THR A 319 4.62 21.76 29.46
N LEU A 320 4.96 22.99 29.84
CA LEU A 320 5.93 23.32 30.87
C LEU A 320 5.28 24.17 32.00
N LYS A 321 6.00 24.33 33.08
CA LYS A 321 5.56 25.26 34.18
C LYS A 321 5.40 26.67 33.64
N GLY A 322 4.45 27.42 34.26
CA GLY A 322 4.21 28.83 33.90
C GLY A 322 3.45 29.03 32.57
N ASN A 323 2.51 28.14 32.25
CA ASN A 323 1.68 28.21 31.02
C ASN A 323 2.49 28.25 29.71
N LYS A 324 3.67 27.68 29.71
CA LYS A 324 4.51 27.52 28.53
C LYS A 324 4.22 26.19 27.84
N ALA A 325 4.23 26.20 26.52
CA ALA A 325 4.12 24.99 25.72
C ALA A 325 4.85 25.17 24.40
N TYR A 326 5.26 24.06 23.80
CA TYR A 326 5.88 24.04 22.48
C TYR A 326 5.46 22.84 21.64
N ASP A 327 5.64 22.96 20.32
CA ASP A 327 5.45 21.89 19.38
C ASP A 327 6.70 21.00 19.39
N PRO A 328 6.61 19.70 19.77
CA PRO A 328 7.77 18.82 19.82
C PRO A 328 8.37 18.51 18.45
N THR A 329 7.69 18.86 17.35
CA THR A 329 8.19 18.72 16.00
C THR A 329 9.02 19.92 15.53
N ASP A 330 9.13 20.97 16.37
CA ASP A 330 9.89 22.17 16.10
C ASP A 330 11.38 21.92 16.42
N ALA A 331 12.23 21.93 15.42
CA ALA A 331 13.67 21.77 15.60
C ALA A 331 14.35 22.99 16.30
N ASP A 332 13.64 24.12 16.43
CA ASP A 332 14.17 25.33 17.09
C ASP A 332 13.95 25.31 18.62
N VAL A 333 13.24 24.31 19.19
CA VAL A 333 13.13 24.07 20.63
C VAL A 333 14.18 23.05 21.08
N LYS A 334 14.76 23.31 22.26
CA LYS A 334 15.81 22.46 22.85
C LYS A 334 15.31 21.84 24.16
#